data_50bfb01f80775585e9306481d898a686
#
_entry.id   50bfb01f80775585e9306481d898a686
#
_cell.length_a   1.000
_cell.length_b   1.000
_cell.length_c   1.000
_cell.angle_alpha   90.00
_cell.angle_beta   90.00
_cell.angle_gamma   90.00
#
_symmetry.space_group_name_H-M   'P 1'
#
loop_
_entity.id
_entity.type
_entity.pdbx_description
1 polymer ?
#
loop_
_entity_poly.entity_id
_entity_poly.type
_entity_poly.pdbx_seq_one_letter_code
_entity_poly.pdbx_strand_id
1 'polypeptide(L)'
;MAKMKKIKEKANPEEKQVSWSKTVAVLLKLVYDLDPWYFLIMIASALVQAANNILIIFIPRIIIDGIAAAWQWQRFLQVILLLVAAKYILRQLSAWLKRKDEIHQSLLQQRVPIYFAAKVMRMDYSKLEDTDILDLKERALFPLTNYGSLLQLFQKTIVFLSSVITLAGVITILISFSGLLTLTLFVLAAIG
;
A
#
# COMPACT_ATOMS: atom_id res chain seq x y z
N MET A 1 -47.85 -13.38 4.91
CA MET A 1 -46.65 -12.90 5.65
C MET A 1 -45.69 -13.99 6.09
N ALA A 2 -46.11 -15.21 6.43
CA ALA A 2 -45.26 -16.33 6.86
C ALA A 2 -44.30 -16.88 5.77
N LYS A 3 -44.66 -16.82 4.50
CA LYS A 3 -43.86 -17.31 3.38
C LYS A 3 -42.64 -16.42 3.05
N MET A 4 -42.76 -15.13 3.27
CA MET A 4 -41.62 -14.17 3.13
C MET A 4 -40.57 -14.31 4.22
N LYS A 5 -40.95 -14.74 5.43
CA LYS A 5 -40.00 -14.95 6.54
C LYS A 5 -39.13 -16.18 6.32
N LYS A 6 -39.68 -17.26 5.71
CA LYS A 6 -38.93 -18.49 5.37
C LYS A 6 -37.93 -18.30 4.22
N ILE A 7 -38.16 -17.34 3.32
CA ILE A 7 -37.21 -17.04 2.23
C ILE A 7 -36.01 -16.24 2.74
N LYS A 8 -36.20 -15.37 3.76
CA LYS A 8 -35.08 -14.66 4.40
C LYS A 8 -34.21 -15.54 5.30
N GLU A 9 -34.77 -16.63 5.83
CA GLU A 9 -34.05 -17.55 6.73
C GLU A 9 -33.21 -18.59 5.97
N LYS A 10 -33.52 -18.85 4.67
CA LYS A 10 -32.68 -19.67 3.78
C LYS A 10 -31.56 -18.94 3.07
N ALA A 11 -31.49 -17.61 3.20
CA ALA A 11 -30.45 -16.77 2.57
C ALA A 11 -29.24 -16.54 3.48
N ASN A 12 -29.03 -17.35 4.50
CA ASN A 12 -27.82 -17.34 5.30
C ASN A 12 -27.19 -18.75 5.38
N PRO A 13 -26.59 -19.29 4.29
CA PRO A 13 -25.58 -20.29 4.44
C PRO A 13 -24.38 -19.53 4.99
N GLU A 14 -24.01 -19.79 6.26
CA GLU A 14 -22.77 -19.45 6.93
C GLU A 14 -21.81 -18.64 6.03
N GLU A 15 -21.94 -17.30 6.02
CA GLU A 15 -20.82 -16.42 5.72
C GLU A 15 -19.76 -16.78 6.77
N LYS A 16 -18.98 -17.82 6.50
CA LYS A 16 -17.69 -18.01 7.13
C LYS A 16 -17.01 -16.67 6.92
N GLN A 17 -17.00 -15.83 7.94
CA GLN A 17 -16.20 -14.60 7.98
C GLN A 17 -14.77 -15.05 7.70
N VAL A 18 -14.44 -15.07 6.41
CA VAL A 18 -13.08 -15.35 5.98
C VAL A 18 -12.27 -14.26 6.62
N SER A 19 -11.48 -14.61 7.62
CA SER A 19 -10.66 -13.64 8.36
C SER A 19 -9.97 -12.76 7.35
N TRP A 20 -10.11 -11.45 7.48
CA TRP A 20 -9.56 -10.44 6.56
C TRP A 20 -8.07 -10.73 6.25
N SER A 21 -7.32 -11.18 7.25
CA SER A 21 -5.93 -11.61 7.10
C SER A 21 -5.75 -12.77 6.13
N LYS A 22 -6.66 -13.76 6.10
CA LYS A 22 -6.61 -14.88 5.15
C LYS A 22 -6.91 -14.42 3.73
N THR A 23 -7.88 -13.52 3.55
CA THR A 23 -8.20 -12.96 2.23
C THR A 23 -7.03 -12.18 1.67
N VAL A 24 -6.40 -11.32 2.47
CA VAL A 24 -5.21 -10.58 2.07
C VAL A 24 -4.05 -11.53 1.73
N ALA A 25 -3.82 -12.56 2.55
CA ALA A 25 -2.76 -13.54 2.28
C ALA A 25 -2.98 -14.30 0.97
N VAL A 26 -4.22 -14.68 0.65
CA VAL A 26 -4.56 -15.36 -0.61
C VAL A 26 -4.34 -14.43 -1.79
N LEU A 27 -4.74 -13.15 -1.70
CA LEU A 27 -4.51 -12.15 -2.75
C LEU A 27 -3.02 -11.88 -2.96
N LEU A 28 -2.25 -11.74 -1.88
CA LEU A 28 -0.81 -11.55 -1.96
C LEU A 28 -0.12 -12.75 -2.60
N LYS A 29 -0.54 -13.97 -2.24
CA LYS A 29 -0.05 -15.20 -2.87
C LYS A 29 -0.38 -15.26 -4.35
N LEU A 30 -1.60 -14.92 -4.74
CA LEU A 30 -2.01 -14.86 -6.15
C LEU A 30 -1.12 -13.91 -6.96
N VAL A 31 -0.82 -12.75 -6.41
CA VAL A 31 0.05 -11.77 -7.08
C VAL A 31 1.49 -12.25 -7.14
N TYR A 32 1.99 -12.87 -6.09
CA TYR A 32 3.34 -13.44 -6.07
C TYR A 32 3.49 -14.53 -7.15
N ASP A 33 2.46 -15.37 -7.33
CA ASP A 33 2.45 -16.42 -8.35
C ASP A 33 2.37 -15.86 -9.78
N LEU A 34 1.72 -14.69 -9.97
CA LEU A 34 1.55 -14.04 -11.27
C LEU A 34 2.74 -13.15 -11.65
N ASP A 35 3.33 -12.44 -10.68
CA ASP A 35 4.45 -11.51 -10.89
C ASP A 35 5.29 -11.29 -9.61
N PRO A 36 6.33 -12.11 -9.36
CA PRO A 36 7.18 -11.98 -8.18
C PRO A 36 7.99 -10.68 -8.16
N TRP A 37 8.32 -10.11 -9.35
CA TRP A 37 9.06 -8.86 -9.46
C TRP A 37 8.27 -7.65 -8.96
N TYR A 38 6.96 -7.72 -9.04
CA TYR A 38 6.08 -6.68 -8.56
C TYR A 38 6.25 -6.41 -7.05
N PHE A 39 6.47 -7.46 -6.25
CA PHE A 39 6.74 -7.34 -4.82
C PHE A 39 7.99 -6.51 -4.51
N LEU A 40 9.04 -6.73 -5.27
CA LEU A 40 10.30 -6.01 -5.11
C LEU A 40 10.14 -4.53 -5.46
N ILE A 41 9.41 -4.23 -6.53
CA ILE A 41 9.06 -2.86 -6.92
C ILE A 41 8.20 -2.17 -5.85
N MET A 42 7.23 -2.88 -5.28
CA MET A 42 6.36 -2.38 -4.21
C MET A 42 7.16 -2.01 -2.96
N ILE A 43 8.07 -2.87 -2.51
CA ILE A 43 8.95 -2.58 -1.36
C ILE A 43 9.88 -1.40 -1.66
N ALA A 44 10.51 -1.38 -2.83
CA ALA A 44 11.38 -0.29 -3.23
C ALA A 44 10.62 1.05 -3.30
N SER A 45 9.40 1.05 -3.83
CA SER A 45 8.53 2.23 -3.88
C SER A 45 8.17 2.73 -2.48
N ALA A 46 7.85 1.82 -1.55
CA ALA A 46 7.54 2.17 -0.17
C ALA A 46 8.76 2.80 0.55
N LEU A 47 9.96 2.25 0.34
CA LEU A 47 11.20 2.78 0.92
C LEU A 47 11.53 4.17 0.39
N VAL A 48 11.44 4.38 -0.92
CA VAL A 48 11.72 5.70 -1.53
C VAL A 48 10.69 6.73 -1.09
N GLN A 49 9.41 6.33 -0.97
CA GLN A 49 8.37 7.21 -0.46
C GLN A 49 8.62 7.58 1.01
N ALA A 50 9.00 6.62 1.86
CA ALA A 50 9.36 6.87 3.25
C ALA A 50 10.57 7.81 3.36
N ALA A 51 11.64 7.57 2.58
CA ALA A 51 12.80 8.44 2.53
C ALA A 51 12.43 9.88 2.12
N ASN A 52 11.55 10.04 1.13
CA ASN A 52 11.05 11.34 0.70
C ASN A 52 10.26 12.06 1.81
N ASN A 53 9.41 11.33 2.56
CA ASN A 53 8.65 11.88 3.68
C ASN A 53 9.58 12.32 4.83
N ILE A 54 10.55 11.47 5.16
CA ILE A 54 11.56 11.80 6.18
C ILE A 54 12.37 13.04 5.78
N LEU A 55 12.79 13.12 4.52
CA LEU A 55 13.55 14.27 4.03
C LEU A 55 12.76 15.58 4.16
N ILE A 56 11.45 15.56 3.87
CA ILE A 56 10.57 16.74 4.03
C ILE A 56 10.56 17.24 5.48
N ILE A 57 10.57 16.34 6.44
CA ILE A 57 10.59 16.68 7.87
C ILE A 57 11.94 17.26 8.29
N PHE A 58 13.04 16.78 7.70
CA PHE A 58 14.39 17.23 8.03
C PHE A 58 14.78 18.58 7.43
N ILE A 59 14.25 18.93 6.26
CA ILE A 59 14.63 20.17 5.56
C ILE A 59 14.43 21.42 6.43
N PRO A 60 13.25 21.67 7.04
CA PRO A 60 13.05 22.86 7.89
C PRO A 60 14.01 22.89 9.08
N ARG A 61 14.26 21.74 9.68
CA ARG A 61 15.19 21.62 10.82
C ARG A 61 16.59 22.07 10.44
N ILE A 62 17.17 21.49 9.38
CA ILE A 62 18.54 21.80 8.95
C ILE A 62 18.68 23.29 8.63
N ILE A 63 17.64 23.89 8.05
CA ILE A 63 17.62 25.32 7.75
C ILE A 63 17.62 26.16 9.03
N ILE A 64 16.76 25.81 10.00
CA ILE A 64 16.67 26.52 11.29
C ILE A 64 17.98 26.38 12.08
N ASP A 65 18.52 25.17 12.17
CA ASP A 65 19.80 24.91 12.85
C ASP A 65 20.94 25.69 12.19
N GLY A 66 20.97 25.79 10.85
CA GLY A 66 21.98 26.58 10.13
C GLY A 66 21.90 28.07 10.40
N ILE A 67 20.69 28.61 10.52
CA ILE A 67 20.46 30.03 10.87
C ILE A 67 20.82 30.28 12.34
N ALA A 68 20.38 29.42 13.26
CA ALA A 68 20.65 29.56 14.69
C ALA A 68 22.15 29.43 15.03
N ALA A 69 22.85 28.57 14.30
CA ALA A 69 24.31 28.39 14.46
C ALA A 69 25.14 29.44 13.68
N ALA A 70 24.52 30.43 13.08
CA ALA A 70 25.15 31.50 12.28
C ALA A 70 26.21 30.95 11.30
N TRP A 71 25.83 29.93 10.52
CA TRP A 71 26.76 29.33 9.57
C TRP A 71 27.27 30.35 8.54
N GLN A 72 28.52 30.22 8.13
CA GLN A 72 29.08 30.98 7.04
C GLN A 72 28.22 30.79 5.78
N TRP A 73 28.01 31.87 5.04
CA TRP A 73 27.16 31.89 3.83
C TRP A 73 27.49 30.78 2.83
N GLN A 74 28.75 30.51 2.61
CA GLN A 74 29.19 29.45 1.69
C GLN A 74 28.75 28.07 2.15
N ARG A 75 28.91 27.76 3.46
CA ARG A 75 28.49 26.48 4.04
C ARG A 75 26.98 26.31 4.00
N PHE A 76 26.24 27.38 4.28
CA PHE A 76 24.79 27.38 4.23
C PHE A 76 24.28 27.07 2.80
N LEU A 77 24.85 27.72 1.78
CA LEU A 77 24.54 27.46 0.38
C LEU A 77 24.86 26.03 -0.05
N GLN A 78 26.00 25.49 0.37
CA GLN A 78 26.38 24.11 0.05
C GLN A 78 25.37 23.10 0.60
N VAL A 79 24.95 23.28 1.87
CA VAL A 79 23.95 22.40 2.50
C VAL A 79 22.61 22.49 1.80
N ILE A 80 22.13 23.68 1.46
CA ILE A 80 20.88 23.86 0.69
C ILE A 80 20.98 23.17 -0.68
N LEU A 81 22.08 23.40 -1.41
CA LEU A 81 22.28 22.78 -2.72
C LEU A 81 22.26 21.25 -2.63
N LEU A 82 22.91 20.68 -1.61
CA LEU A 82 22.93 19.25 -1.36
C LEU A 82 21.52 18.71 -1.05
N LEU A 83 20.73 19.43 -0.22
CA LEU A 83 19.35 19.07 0.08
C LEU A 83 18.46 19.10 -1.17
N VAL A 84 18.61 20.13 -2.02
CA VAL A 84 17.86 20.25 -3.28
C VAL A 84 18.26 19.12 -4.23
N ALA A 85 19.55 18.82 -4.36
CA ALA A 85 20.03 17.71 -5.17
C ALA A 85 19.50 16.36 -4.68
N ALA A 86 19.55 16.10 -3.38
CA ALA A 86 19.01 14.89 -2.78
C ALA A 86 17.49 14.75 -3.05
N LYS A 87 16.74 15.84 -2.89
CA LYS A 87 15.31 15.89 -3.19
C LYS A 87 15.03 15.61 -4.67
N TYR A 88 15.82 16.18 -5.56
CA TYR A 88 15.70 15.96 -7.00
C TYR A 88 15.96 14.49 -7.37
N ILE A 89 17.02 13.88 -6.81
CA ILE A 89 17.34 12.47 -7.05
C ILE A 89 16.21 11.56 -6.55
N LEU A 90 15.71 11.77 -5.31
CA LEU A 90 14.59 11.02 -4.78
C LEU A 90 13.33 11.16 -5.61
N ARG A 91 13.05 12.36 -6.14
CA ARG A 91 11.91 12.59 -7.02
C ARG A 91 12.04 11.80 -8.33
N GLN A 92 13.22 11.80 -8.95
CA GLN A 92 13.45 11.04 -10.19
C GLN A 92 13.34 9.54 -9.95
N LEU A 93 13.89 9.06 -8.84
CA LEU A 93 13.78 7.66 -8.45
C LEU A 93 12.31 7.26 -8.19
N SER A 94 11.55 8.10 -7.48
CA SER A 94 10.11 7.91 -7.27
C SER A 94 9.34 7.86 -8.59
N ALA A 95 9.63 8.76 -9.52
CA ALA A 95 8.97 8.80 -10.82
C ALA A 95 9.29 7.55 -11.67
N TRP A 96 10.54 7.08 -11.62
CA TRP A 96 10.94 5.86 -12.31
C TRP A 96 10.26 4.61 -11.72
N LEU A 97 10.25 4.47 -10.38
CA LEU A 97 9.57 3.38 -9.70
C LEU A 97 8.06 3.40 -9.96
N LYS A 98 7.44 4.58 -9.94
CA LYS A 98 6.01 4.73 -10.24
C LYS A 98 5.67 4.25 -11.65
N ARG A 99 6.47 4.58 -12.65
CA ARG A 99 6.27 4.07 -14.02
C ARG A 99 6.37 2.54 -14.10
N LYS A 100 7.32 1.94 -13.37
CA LYS A 100 7.44 0.48 -13.28
C LYS A 100 6.23 -0.13 -12.59
N ASP A 101 5.79 0.45 -11.50
CA ASP A 101 4.59 0.04 -10.76
C ASP A 101 3.34 0.07 -11.66
N GLU A 102 3.11 1.16 -12.41
CA GLU A 102 1.99 1.29 -13.36
C GLU A 102 2.02 0.22 -14.46
N ILE A 103 3.20 -0.12 -14.98
CA ILE A 103 3.34 -1.19 -16.00
C ILE A 103 2.97 -2.55 -15.41
N HIS A 104 3.49 -2.90 -14.24
CA HIS A 104 3.19 -4.18 -13.59
C HIS A 104 1.73 -4.27 -13.14
N GLN A 105 1.16 -3.16 -12.66
CA GLN A 105 -0.28 -3.08 -12.35
C GLN A 105 -1.14 -3.34 -13.59
N SER A 106 -0.81 -2.74 -14.73
CA SER A 106 -1.51 -2.97 -15.99
C SER A 106 -1.41 -4.44 -16.44
N LEU A 107 -0.23 -5.04 -16.32
CA LEU A 107 -0.03 -6.45 -16.61
C LEU A 107 -0.84 -7.38 -15.69
N LEU A 108 -0.89 -7.08 -14.40
CA LEU A 108 -1.70 -7.83 -13.43
C LEU A 108 -3.19 -7.71 -13.76
N GLN A 109 -3.67 -6.51 -14.11
CA GLN A 109 -5.06 -6.29 -14.49
C GLN A 109 -5.48 -7.13 -15.71
N GLN A 110 -4.57 -7.39 -16.64
CA GLN A 110 -4.81 -8.25 -17.80
C GLN A 110 -4.70 -9.74 -17.44
N ARG A 111 -3.71 -10.12 -16.63
CA ARG A 111 -3.44 -11.54 -16.29
C ARG A 111 -4.46 -12.13 -15.33
N VAL A 112 -5.02 -11.35 -14.41
CA VAL A 112 -5.99 -11.85 -13.42
C VAL A 112 -7.25 -12.42 -14.08
N PRO A 113 -7.94 -11.76 -15.02
CA PRO A 113 -9.07 -12.35 -15.72
C PRO A 113 -8.69 -13.61 -16.50
N ILE A 114 -7.53 -13.63 -17.15
CA ILE A 114 -7.03 -14.79 -17.89
C ILE A 114 -6.81 -15.98 -16.95
N TYR A 115 -6.22 -15.75 -15.79
CA TYR A 115 -6.04 -16.79 -14.77
C TYR A 115 -7.37 -17.38 -14.31
N PHE A 116 -8.36 -16.53 -14.04
CA PHE A 116 -9.69 -16.98 -13.66
C PHE A 116 -10.39 -17.74 -14.81
N ALA A 117 -10.30 -17.25 -16.05
CA ALA A 117 -10.83 -17.93 -17.21
C ALA A 117 -10.22 -19.32 -17.40
N ALA A 118 -8.90 -19.44 -17.30
CA ALA A 118 -8.20 -20.71 -17.37
C ALA A 118 -8.61 -21.69 -16.27
N LYS A 119 -8.86 -21.17 -15.05
CA LYS A 119 -9.33 -21.99 -13.93
C LYS A 119 -10.76 -22.49 -14.14
N VAL A 120 -11.63 -21.65 -14.67
CA VAL A 120 -13.03 -22.00 -15.03
C VAL A 120 -13.06 -23.07 -16.13
N MET A 121 -12.21 -22.94 -17.15
CA MET A 121 -12.12 -23.94 -18.23
C MET A 121 -11.64 -25.33 -17.78
N ARG A 122 -10.99 -25.41 -16.61
CA ARG A 122 -10.55 -26.69 -16.00
C ARG A 122 -11.58 -27.28 -15.06
N MET A 123 -12.70 -26.62 -14.83
CA MET A 123 -13.79 -27.14 -13.98
C MET A 123 -14.65 -28.15 -14.75
N ASP A 124 -15.20 -29.15 -14.04
CA ASP A 124 -16.15 -30.07 -14.60
C ASP A 124 -17.40 -29.34 -15.13
N TYR A 125 -17.91 -29.79 -16.26
CA TYR A 125 -19.06 -29.16 -16.93
C TYR A 125 -20.30 -29.05 -16.03
N SER A 126 -20.54 -30.06 -15.18
CA SER A 126 -21.63 -30.05 -14.20
C SER A 126 -21.58 -28.91 -13.19
N LYS A 127 -20.36 -28.42 -12.89
CA LYS A 127 -20.16 -27.27 -11.98
C LYS A 127 -20.30 -25.92 -12.71
N LEU A 128 -20.13 -25.92 -14.03
CA LEU A 128 -20.30 -24.70 -14.84
C LEU A 128 -21.77 -24.35 -15.08
N GLU A 129 -22.66 -25.35 -14.98
CA GLU A 129 -24.12 -25.14 -15.09
C GLU A 129 -24.75 -24.74 -13.74
N ASP A 130 -24.00 -24.84 -12.64
CA ASP A 130 -24.48 -24.45 -11.32
C ASP A 130 -24.54 -22.93 -11.20
N THR A 131 -25.77 -22.43 -11.03
CA THR A 131 -26.08 -21.01 -10.93
C THR A 131 -25.35 -20.35 -9.76
N ASP A 132 -25.14 -21.08 -8.65
CA ASP A 132 -24.48 -20.56 -7.46
C ASP A 132 -22.97 -20.36 -7.73
N ILE A 133 -22.35 -21.22 -8.52
CA ILE A 133 -20.94 -21.11 -8.91
C ILE A 133 -20.74 -19.96 -9.91
N LEU A 134 -21.67 -19.78 -10.84
CA LEU A 134 -21.63 -18.66 -11.79
C LEU A 134 -21.80 -17.31 -11.07
N ASP A 135 -22.75 -17.21 -10.15
CA ASP A 135 -22.96 -16.00 -9.33
C ASP A 135 -21.73 -15.71 -8.45
N LEU A 136 -21.13 -16.72 -7.84
CA LEU A 136 -19.90 -16.57 -7.05
C LEU A 136 -18.73 -16.07 -7.90
N LYS A 137 -18.58 -16.60 -9.13
CA LYS A 137 -17.57 -16.16 -10.09
C LYS A 137 -17.77 -14.69 -10.48
N GLU A 138 -19.01 -14.30 -10.79
CA GLU A 138 -19.34 -12.93 -11.18
C GLU A 138 -19.10 -11.95 -10.04
N ARG A 139 -19.54 -12.28 -8.83
CA ARG A 139 -19.27 -11.49 -7.62
C ARG A 139 -17.80 -11.36 -7.31
N ALA A 140 -16.98 -12.38 -7.58
CA ALA A 140 -15.54 -12.31 -7.36
C ALA A 140 -14.82 -11.48 -8.43
N LEU A 141 -15.23 -11.60 -9.71
CA LEU A 141 -14.59 -10.91 -10.83
C LEU A 141 -15.01 -9.43 -10.94
N PHE A 142 -16.27 -9.12 -10.66
CA PHE A 142 -16.82 -7.78 -10.83
C PHE A 142 -16.02 -6.68 -10.09
N PRO A 143 -15.66 -6.81 -8.81
CA PRO A 143 -14.85 -5.80 -8.12
C PRO A 143 -13.43 -5.71 -8.69
N LEU A 144 -12.87 -6.83 -9.16
CA LEU A 144 -11.51 -6.88 -9.68
C LEU A 144 -11.38 -6.19 -11.04
N THR A 145 -12.39 -6.35 -11.91
CA THR A 145 -12.38 -5.82 -13.28
C THR A 145 -12.94 -4.41 -13.37
N ASN A 146 -14.07 -4.12 -12.70
CA ASN A 146 -14.77 -2.85 -12.87
C ASN A 146 -14.30 -1.75 -11.91
N TYR A 147 -13.93 -2.08 -10.67
CA TYR A 147 -13.54 -1.08 -9.69
C TYR A 147 -12.02 -0.96 -9.49
N GLY A 148 -11.21 -1.77 -10.17
CA GLY A 148 -9.77 -1.78 -9.94
C GLY A 148 -9.39 -2.00 -8.47
N SER A 149 -10.24 -2.71 -7.71
CA SER A 149 -10.08 -2.88 -6.27
C SER A 149 -8.73 -3.54 -5.91
N LEU A 150 -8.25 -4.42 -6.78
CA LEU A 150 -6.94 -5.06 -6.61
C LEU A 150 -5.81 -4.03 -6.71
N LEU A 151 -5.86 -3.10 -7.67
CA LEU A 151 -4.89 -2.02 -7.83
C LEU A 151 -4.92 -1.06 -6.63
N GLN A 152 -6.12 -0.70 -6.17
CA GLN A 152 -6.29 0.15 -4.99
C GLN A 152 -5.72 -0.51 -3.74
N LEU A 153 -5.91 -1.82 -3.57
CA LEU A 153 -5.35 -2.57 -2.46
C LEU A 153 -3.81 -2.48 -2.45
N PHE A 154 -3.15 -2.65 -3.60
CA PHE A 154 -1.70 -2.52 -3.69
C PHE A 154 -1.21 -1.13 -3.42
N GLN A 155 -1.83 -0.10 -4.01
CA GLN A 155 -1.49 1.29 -3.75
C GLN A 155 -1.63 1.63 -2.26
N LYS A 156 -2.72 1.21 -1.61
CA LYS A 156 -2.93 1.41 -0.17
C LYS A 156 -1.91 0.64 0.67
N THR A 157 -1.49 -0.55 0.24
CA THR A 157 -0.44 -1.32 0.91
C THR A 157 0.92 -0.62 0.84
N ILE A 158 1.29 -0.04 -0.30
CA ILE A 158 2.52 0.76 -0.45
C ILE A 158 2.48 1.97 0.48
N VAL A 159 1.36 2.69 0.49
CA VAL A 159 1.18 3.87 1.37
C VAL A 159 1.26 3.46 2.85
N PHE A 160 0.60 2.38 3.23
CA PHE A 160 0.64 1.87 4.60
C PHE A 160 2.07 1.48 5.03
N LEU A 161 2.77 0.71 4.20
CA LEU A 161 4.15 0.29 4.48
C LEU A 161 5.08 1.51 4.58
N SER A 162 4.96 2.46 3.65
CA SER A 162 5.71 3.72 3.70
C SER A 162 5.42 4.51 4.97
N SER A 163 4.16 4.58 5.41
CA SER A 163 3.75 5.29 6.63
C SER A 163 4.35 4.65 7.88
N VAL A 164 4.36 3.31 7.97
CA VAL A 164 4.97 2.58 9.08
C VAL A 164 6.49 2.84 9.15
N ILE A 165 7.17 2.79 8.01
CA ILE A 165 8.62 3.07 7.95
C ILE A 165 8.90 4.54 8.33
N THR A 166 8.09 5.48 7.82
CA THR A 166 8.21 6.90 8.16
C THR A 166 8.00 7.13 9.66
N LEU A 167 6.97 6.52 10.24
CA LEU A 167 6.68 6.63 11.67
C LEU A 167 7.85 6.11 12.51
N ALA A 168 8.37 4.92 12.19
CA ALA A 168 9.53 4.36 12.85
C ALA A 168 10.77 5.28 12.75
N GLY A 169 11.00 5.86 11.56
CA GLY A 169 12.07 6.83 11.34
C GLY A 169 11.90 8.09 12.18
N VAL A 170 10.71 8.66 12.23
CA VAL A 170 10.40 9.86 13.03
C VAL A 170 10.56 9.59 14.51
N ILE A 171 10.07 8.45 15.02
CA ILE A 171 10.23 8.05 16.43
C ILE A 171 11.70 7.93 16.79
N THR A 172 12.50 7.27 15.94
CA THR A 172 13.96 7.12 16.16
C THR A 172 14.64 8.49 16.27
N ILE A 173 14.26 9.43 15.42
CA ILE A 173 14.77 10.79 15.43
C ILE A 173 14.38 11.52 16.71
N LEU A 174 13.11 11.43 17.12
CA LEU A 174 12.60 12.08 18.32
C LEU A 174 13.30 11.57 19.59
N ILE A 175 13.50 10.25 19.70
CA ILE A 175 14.22 9.64 20.81
C ILE A 175 15.68 10.13 20.88
N SER A 176 16.32 10.32 19.73
CA SER A 176 17.68 10.85 19.63
C SER A 176 17.81 12.29 20.13
N PHE A 177 16.71 13.05 20.17
CA PHE A 177 16.71 14.45 20.60
C PHE A 177 16.55 14.63 22.11
N SER A 178 15.52 14.05 22.67
CA SER A 178 15.20 14.08 24.10
C SER A 178 14.10 13.05 24.35
N GLY A 179 14.44 11.99 25.07
CA GLY A 179 13.48 10.95 25.40
C GLY A 179 12.26 11.50 26.17
N LEU A 180 12.45 12.55 26.96
CA LEU A 180 11.41 13.18 27.76
C LEU A 180 10.42 13.98 26.90
N LEU A 181 10.90 14.70 25.87
CA LEU A 181 10.07 15.41 24.89
C LEU A 181 9.24 14.43 24.05
N THR A 182 9.84 13.31 23.66
CA THR A 182 9.16 12.25 22.90
C THR A 182 8.02 11.64 23.71
N LEU A 183 8.25 11.40 25.00
CA LEU A 183 7.24 10.83 25.89
C LEU A 183 6.06 11.79 26.11
N THR A 184 6.31 13.08 26.30
CA THR A 184 5.25 14.10 26.42
C THR A 184 4.43 14.25 25.14
N LEU A 185 5.05 14.24 23.96
CA LEU A 185 4.35 14.26 22.68
C LEU A 185 3.50 13.00 22.45
N PHE A 186 4.00 11.83 22.87
CA PHE A 186 3.25 10.58 22.75
C PHE A 186 2.02 10.55 23.65
N VAL A 187 2.15 11.06 24.89
CA VAL A 187 1.03 11.20 25.83
C VAL A 187 -0.01 12.19 25.28
N LEU A 188 0.42 13.34 24.77
CA LEU A 188 -0.47 14.33 24.15
C LEU A 188 -1.21 13.76 22.93
N ALA A 189 -0.54 13.00 22.06
CA ALA A 189 -1.14 12.37 20.89
C ALA A 189 -2.12 11.22 21.24
N ALA A 190 -1.97 10.61 22.43
CA ALA A 190 -2.89 9.57 22.90
C ALA A 190 -4.16 10.13 23.58
N ILE A 191 -4.14 11.40 23.98
CA ILE A 191 -5.25 12.08 24.68
C ILE A 191 -6.14 12.85 23.67
N GLY A 192 -5.63 13.24 22.50
CA GLY A 192 -6.37 13.97 21.45
C GLY A 192 -6.93 13.08 20.38
#